data_57083648f95c65fca5fb8e788f2d73db
#
_entry.id   57083648f95c65fca5fb8e788f2d73db
#
_cell.length_a   1.000
_cell.length_b   1.000
_cell.length_c   1.000
_cell.angle_alpha   90.00
_cell.angle_beta   90.00
_cell.angle_gamma   90.00
#
_symmetry.space_group_name_H-M   'P 1'
#
loop_
_entity.id
_entity.type
_entity.pdbx_description
1 polymer ?
#
loop_
_entity_poly.entity_id
_entity_poly.type
_entity_poly.pdbx_seq_one_letter_code
_entity_poly.pdbx_strand_id
1 'polypeptide(L)'
;MTRTLIAACVALTAFTAAPAFAACPDENMPSDMRYAYVQGAQSALNEHGFKAGTADGKMGPNTRSAVRAYQKAAKLPVDGCVTKELLDHLNFAQPKVYGPGKR
;
A
#
# COMPACT_ATOMS: atom_id res chain seq x y z
N MET A 1 -10.09 -59.86 -11.91
CA MET A 1 -10.86 -58.65 -11.65
C MET A 1 -10.09 -57.67 -10.87
N THR A 2 -9.31 -56.93 -11.51
CA THR A 2 -8.52 -55.93 -10.86
C THR A 2 -9.24 -54.63 -10.83
N ARG A 3 -9.33 -54.07 -9.67
CA ARG A 3 -9.84 -52.78 -9.50
C ARG A 3 -8.74 -51.84 -9.19
N THR A 4 -8.42 -51.03 -10.11
CA THR A 4 -7.51 -49.94 -9.87
C THR A 4 -8.30 -48.78 -9.31
N LEU A 5 -8.17 -48.57 -8.04
CA LEU A 5 -8.62 -47.37 -7.45
C LEU A 5 -7.55 -46.34 -7.62
N ILE A 6 -7.79 -45.48 -8.57
CA ILE A 6 -6.95 -44.29 -8.70
C ILE A 6 -7.46 -43.30 -7.69
N ALA A 7 -6.80 -43.26 -6.57
CA ALA A 7 -6.99 -42.16 -5.66
C ALA A 7 -6.35 -40.93 -6.32
N ALA A 8 -7.16 -40.13 -6.91
CA ALA A 8 -6.70 -38.84 -7.34
C ALA A 8 -6.46 -38.01 -6.08
N CYS A 9 -5.22 -38.00 -5.64
CA CYS A 9 -4.80 -37.04 -4.68
C CYS A 9 -4.81 -35.68 -5.37
N VAL A 10 -5.94 -35.02 -5.25
CA VAL A 10 -5.96 -33.59 -5.54
C VAL A 10 -5.19 -32.95 -4.42
N ALA A 11 -3.92 -32.71 -4.66
CA ALA A 11 -3.16 -31.86 -3.79
C ALA A 11 -3.74 -30.48 -3.95
N LEU A 12 -4.64 -30.11 -3.05
CA LEU A 12 -5.04 -28.74 -2.89
C LEU A 12 -3.80 -28.03 -2.35
N THR A 13 -3.01 -27.50 -3.23
CA THR A 13 -2.02 -26.53 -2.85
C THR A 13 -2.81 -25.28 -2.46
N ALA A 14 -3.12 -25.18 -1.20
CA ALA A 14 -3.61 -23.93 -0.66
C ALA A 14 -2.50 -22.94 -0.88
N PHE A 15 -2.70 -22.08 -1.86
CA PHE A 15 -1.87 -20.91 -2.03
C PHE A 15 -2.22 -19.99 -0.89
N THR A 16 -1.59 -20.20 0.24
CA THR A 16 -1.59 -19.19 1.27
C THR A 16 -0.69 -18.08 0.75
N ALA A 17 -1.33 -17.10 0.13
CA ALA A 17 -0.66 -15.84 -0.06
C ALA A 17 -0.29 -15.37 1.35
N ALA A 18 0.94 -15.60 1.74
CA ALA A 18 1.47 -14.97 2.92
C ALA A 18 1.24 -13.47 2.77
N PRO A 19 0.65 -12.81 3.78
CA PRO A 19 0.66 -11.35 3.76
C PRO A 19 2.12 -10.99 3.64
N ALA A 20 2.48 -10.56 2.48
CA ALA A 20 3.81 -10.11 2.26
C ALA A 20 3.99 -8.85 3.09
N PHE A 21 4.61 -9.01 4.25
CA PHE A 21 5.37 -7.90 4.79
C PHE A 21 6.60 -7.76 3.88
N ALA A 22 6.34 -7.64 2.59
CA ALA A 22 7.36 -7.31 1.65
C ALA A 22 7.89 -5.95 2.06
N ALA A 23 9.19 -5.90 2.29
CA ALA A 23 9.88 -4.65 2.48
C ALA A 23 9.44 -3.71 1.35
N CYS A 24 9.04 -2.51 1.71
CA CYS A 24 8.62 -1.54 0.72
C CYS A 24 9.80 -1.25 -0.21
N PRO A 25 9.57 -1.09 -1.52
CA PRO A 25 10.66 -0.77 -2.46
C PRO A 25 11.47 0.45 -2.07
N ASP A 26 10.85 1.40 -1.38
CA ASP A 26 11.50 2.61 -0.90
C ASP A 26 12.53 2.36 0.19
N GLU A 27 12.54 1.20 0.82
CA GLU A 27 13.56 0.87 1.83
C GLU A 27 14.97 0.78 1.23
N ASN A 28 15.06 0.50 -0.06
CA ASN A 28 16.33 0.45 -0.79
C ASN A 28 16.73 1.80 -1.39
N MET A 29 15.92 2.81 -1.17
CA MET A 29 16.13 4.16 -1.69
C MET A 29 17.11 4.92 -0.79
N PRO A 30 17.94 5.82 -1.32
CA PRO A 30 18.73 6.71 -0.48
C PRO A 30 17.87 7.48 0.52
N SER A 31 18.40 7.71 1.71
CA SER A 31 17.63 8.29 2.81
C SER A 31 17.03 9.66 2.47
N ASP A 32 17.76 10.48 1.73
CA ASP A 32 17.30 11.81 1.34
C ASP A 32 16.09 11.73 0.39
N MET A 33 16.14 10.79 -0.53
CA MET A 33 15.06 10.56 -1.48
C MET A 33 13.83 10.00 -0.76
N ARG A 34 14.05 9.05 0.15
CA ARG A 34 12.98 8.48 0.97
C ARG A 34 12.29 9.56 1.80
N TYR A 35 13.08 10.42 2.44
CA TYR A 35 12.56 11.55 3.21
C TYR A 35 11.61 12.41 2.35
N ALA A 36 12.07 12.79 1.17
CA ALA A 36 11.29 13.62 0.26
C ALA A 36 10.00 12.93 -0.18
N TYR A 37 10.06 11.65 -0.50
CA TYR A 37 8.88 10.88 -0.91
C TYR A 37 7.87 10.74 0.24
N VAL A 38 8.32 10.42 1.43
CA VAL A 38 7.44 10.27 2.59
C VAL A 38 6.82 11.63 2.95
N GLN A 39 7.61 12.69 2.97
CA GLN A 39 7.10 14.03 3.25
C GLN A 39 6.06 14.47 2.21
N GLY A 40 6.33 14.26 0.95
CA GLY A 40 5.40 14.57 -0.13
C GLY A 40 4.10 13.78 -0.02
N ALA A 41 4.20 12.50 0.31
CA ALA A 41 3.04 11.65 0.53
C ALA A 41 2.22 12.11 1.73
N GLN A 42 2.88 12.43 2.83
CA GLN A 42 2.22 12.93 4.05
C GLN A 42 1.44 14.21 3.75
N SER A 43 2.06 15.17 3.07
CA SER A 43 1.41 16.42 2.69
C SER A 43 0.21 16.17 1.79
N ALA A 44 0.37 15.37 0.75
CA ALA A 44 -0.71 15.07 -0.19
C ALA A 44 -1.85 14.31 0.48
N LEU A 45 -1.53 13.34 1.34
CA LEU A 45 -2.55 12.60 2.09
C LEU A 45 -3.36 13.53 2.99
N ASN A 46 -2.69 14.44 3.68
CA ASN A 46 -3.38 15.41 4.54
C ASN A 46 -4.29 16.34 3.72
N GLU A 47 -3.83 16.79 2.56
CA GLU A 47 -4.64 17.60 1.64
C GLU A 47 -5.87 16.86 1.14
N HIS A 48 -5.75 15.55 0.94
CA HIS A 48 -6.86 14.70 0.50
C HIS A 48 -7.76 14.24 1.64
N GLY A 49 -7.49 14.66 2.87
CA GLY A 49 -8.31 14.31 4.03
C GLY A 49 -7.98 12.96 4.66
N PHE A 50 -6.84 12.38 4.31
CA PHE A 50 -6.30 11.20 4.98
C PHE A 50 -5.27 11.67 6.00
N LYS A 51 -5.53 11.43 7.27
CA LYS A 51 -4.70 11.97 8.35
C LYS A 51 -3.38 11.22 8.46
N ALA A 52 -2.37 11.72 7.77
CA ALA A 52 -1.05 11.11 7.78
C ALA A 52 -0.15 11.62 8.92
N GLY A 53 -0.64 12.56 9.70
CA GLY A 53 0.14 13.20 10.74
C GLY A 53 1.01 14.33 10.20
N THR A 54 2.03 14.71 10.96
CA THR A 54 2.95 15.76 10.56
C THR A 54 3.77 15.33 9.35
N ALA A 55 3.91 16.23 8.38
CA ALA A 55 4.72 15.96 7.18
C ALA A 55 6.21 16.15 7.51
N ASP A 56 6.75 15.21 8.26
CA ASP A 56 8.11 15.24 8.79
C ASP A 56 9.09 14.33 8.01
N GLY A 57 8.61 13.65 6.99
CA GLY A 57 9.42 12.74 6.19
C GLY A 57 9.70 11.40 6.86
N LYS A 58 9.13 11.17 8.02
CA LYS A 58 9.33 9.92 8.79
C LYS A 58 8.11 9.02 8.65
N MET A 59 8.36 7.77 8.31
CA MET A 59 7.31 6.77 8.19
C MET A 59 6.91 6.29 9.58
N GLY A 60 5.76 6.72 10.04
CA GLY A 60 5.18 6.32 11.31
C GLY A 60 3.87 5.57 11.13
N PRO A 61 3.27 5.09 12.25
CA PRO A 61 2.02 4.34 12.18
C PRO A 61 0.86 5.15 11.58
N ASN A 62 0.78 6.44 11.85
CA ASN A 62 -0.27 7.30 11.29
C ASN A 62 -0.11 7.47 9.79
N THR A 63 1.11 7.68 9.32
CA THR A 63 1.41 7.77 7.90
C THR A 63 1.07 6.48 7.18
N ARG A 64 1.49 5.34 7.74
CA ARG A 64 1.20 4.04 7.16
C ARG A 64 -0.29 3.75 7.09
N SER A 65 -1.03 4.06 8.14
CA SER A 65 -2.48 3.94 8.16
C SER A 65 -3.14 4.81 7.08
N ALA A 66 -2.68 6.04 6.93
CA ALA A 66 -3.21 6.96 5.92
C ALA A 66 -2.91 6.46 4.50
N VAL A 67 -1.72 5.93 4.25
CA VAL A 67 -1.36 5.34 2.97
C VAL A 67 -2.30 4.18 2.64
N ARG A 68 -2.51 3.27 3.59
CA ARG A 68 -3.41 2.14 3.39
C ARG A 68 -4.84 2.58 3.14
N ALA A 69 -5.33 3.55 3.90
CA ALA A 69 -6.68 4.08 3.71
C ALA A 69 -6.85 4.69 2.32
N TYR A 70 -5.86 5.44 1.86
CA TYR A 70 -5.86 5.99 0.52
C TYR A 70 -5.85 4.89 -0.56
N GLN A 71 -4.96 3.92 -0.42
CA GLN A 71 -4.87 2.81 -1.35
C GLN A 71 -6.18 2.06 -1.46
N LYS A 72 -6.82 1.80 -0.32
CA LYS A 72 -8.12 1.14 -0.29
C LYS A 72 -9.20 1.97 -1.00
N ALA A 73 -9.27 3.26 -0.70
CA ALA A 73 -10.25 4.17 -1.31
C ALA A 73 -10.02 4.34 -2.81
N ALA A 74 -8.77 4.33 -3.24
CA ALA A 74 -8.37 4.47 -4.64
C ALA A 74 -8.36 3.15 -5.40
N LYS A 75 -8.67 2.03 -4.73
CA LYS A 75 -8.66 0.67 -5.31
C LYS A 75 -7.27 0.27 -5.81
N LEU A 76 -6.25 0.70 -5.10
CA LEU A 76 -4.86 0.30 -5.33
C LEU A 76 -4.51 -0.89 -4.45
N PRO A 77 -3.44 -1.63 -4.77
CA PRO A 77 -2.93 -2.64 -3.84
C PRO A 77 -2.59 -2.01 -2.49
N VAL A 78 -3.09 -2.60 -1.40
CA VAL A 78 -2.96 -2.04 -0.05
C VAL A 78 -1.72 -2.65 0.61
N ASP A 79 -0.59 -2.00 0.46
CA ASP A 79 0.68 -2.43 1.03
C ASP A 79 1.25 -1.46 2.07
N GLY A 80 0.71 -0.25 2.16
CA GLY A 80 1.18 0.77 3.08
C GLY A 80 2.52 1.38 2.69
N CYS A 81 2.98 1.15 1.48
CA CYS A 81 4.28 1.65 1.01
C CYS A 81 4.14 2.98 0.29
N VAL A 82 5.08 3.88 0.56
CA VAL A 82 5.20 5.13 -0.18
C VAL A 82 6.12 4.89 -1.37
N THR A 83 5.56 4.96 -2.56
CA THR A 83 6.29 4.75 -3.81
C THR A 83 6.06 5.94 -4.74
N LYS A 84 6.86 5.99 -5.81
CA LYS A 84 6.67 7.00 -6.84
C LYS A 84 5.26 6.88 -7.46
N GLU A 85 4.80 5.65 -7.68
CA GLU A 85 3.46 5.38 -8.22
C GLU A 85 2.37 5.90 -7.29
N LEU A 86 2.52 5.74 -5.98
CA LEU A 86 1.59 6.28 -5.00
C LEU A 86 1.56 7.81 -5.06
N LEU A 87 2.73 8.45 -5.11
CA LEU A 87 2.82 9.90 -5.21
C LEU A 87 2.19 10.43 -6.50
N ASP A 88 2.47 9.78 -7.61
CA ASP A 88 1.89 10.15 -8.91
C ASP A 88 0.36 10.02 -8.85
N HIS A 89 -0.14 8.97 -8.24
CA HIS A 89 -1.59 8.79 -8.08
C HIS A 89 -2.19 9.88 -7.19
N LEU A 90 -1.55 10.19 -6.07
CA LEU A 90 -2.00 11.26 -5.17
C LEU A 90 -2.08 12.61 -5.86
N ASN A 91 -1.10 12.91 -6.72
CA ASN A 91 -0.98 14.22 -7.33
C ASN A 91 -1.74 14.36 -8.64
N PHE A 92 -1.86 13.31 -9.43
CA PHE A 92 -2.33 13.40 -10.81
C PHE A 92 -3.56 12.57 -11.14
N ALA A 93 -3.95 11.60 -10.31
CA ALA A 93 -5.09 10.74 -10.63
C ALA A 93 -6.41 11.52 -10.66
N GLN A 94 -7.26 11.16 -11.58
CA GLN A 94 -8.60 11.73 -11.72
C GLN A 94 -9.64 10.61 -11.83
N PRO A 95 -10.78 10.72 -11.16
CA PRO A 95 -11.13 11.78 -10.20
C PRO A 95 -10.29 11.67 -8.93
N LYS A 96 -10.15 12.80 -8.23
CA LYS A 96 -9.41 12.83 -6.98
C LYS A 96 -10.11 12.02 -5.91
N VAL A 97 -9.33 11.27 -5.15
CA VAL A 97 -9.84 10.47 -4.02
C VAL A 97 -9.64 11.26 -2.74
N TYR A 98 -10.72 11.43 -1.99
CA TYR A 98 -10.69 12.16 -0.73
C TYR A 98 -11.05 11.24 0.43
N GLY A 99 -10.40 11.48 1.56
CA GLY A 99 -10.66 10.76 2.79
C GLY A 99 -11.74 11.42 3.65
N PRO A 100 -12.01 10.82 4.82
CA PRO A 100 -13.10 11.29 5.69
C PRO A 100 -12.85 12.67 6.29
N GLY A 101 -11.62 13.15 6.29
CA GLY A 101 -11.27 14.48 6.81
C GLY A 101 -11.54 15.62 5.82
N LYS A 102 -11.96 15.31 4.60
CA LYS A 102 -12.26 16.31 3.59
C LYS A 102 -13.59 15.99 2.92
N ARG A 103 -14.48 16.94 2.93
CA ARG A 103 -15.80 16.85 2.32
C ARG A 103 -15.92 17.75 1.12
#